data_ebee917d9fee7f38ab6fac61cd221c87
#
_entry.id   ebee917d9fee7f38ab6fac61cd221c87
#
_cell.length_a   1.000
_cell.length_b   1.000
_cell.length_c   1.000
_cell.angle_alpha   90.00
_cell.angle_beta   90.00
_cell.angle_gamma   90.00
#
_symmetry.space_group_name_H-M   'P 1'
#
loop_
_entity.id
_entity.type
_entity.pdbx_description
1 polymer ?
#
loop_
_entity_poly.entity_id
_entity_poly.type
_entity_poly.pdbx_seq_one_letter_code
_entity_poly.pdbx_strand_id
1 'polypeptide(L)'
;MVMNFDEKGKFYTDWVSKYAVQATLQTVSQLIRGTLHVRDGERLKDELDRDEPFLAVTDATVLDPEGRTLFEGPFLAVRRSQIVWVIPEPTKSRAES
;
A
#
# COMPACT_ATOMS: atom_id res chain seq x y z
N MET A 1 -5.88 -18.13 6.95
CA MET A 1 -5.79 -17.72 7.13
C MET A 1 -5.43 -17.39 7.08
N VAL A 2 -5.42 -17.87 7.36
CA VAL A 2 -5.16 -17.40 7.63
C VAL A 2 -4.80 -17.36 7.57
N MET A 3 -4.86 -17.63 7.84
CA MET A 3 -4.60 -17.45 8.06
C MET A 3 -4.13 -17.53 8.13
N ASN A 4 -4.16 -18.13 8.28
CA ASN A 4 -3.79 -18.05 8.60
C ASN A 4 -3.45 -18.40 8.43
N PHE A 5 -3.44 -18.99 8.54
CA PHE A 5 -3.33 -19.19 8.63
C PHE A 5 -2.92 -19.60 8.76
N ASP A 6 -2.83 -20.23 9.01
CA ASP A 6 -2.60 -20.48 9.39
C ASP A 6 -2.40 -20.99 9.24
N GLU A 7 -2.44 -21.55 9.37
CA GLU A 7 -2.30 -21.77 9.63
C GLU A 7 -1.90 -21.71 9.77
N LYS A 8 -1.79 -22.03 9.85
CA LYS A 8 -1.30 -21.81 10.33
C LYS A 8 -0.91 -21.20 10.59
N GLY A 9 -0.81 -21.35 10.52
CA GLY A 9 -0.43 -20.46 11.14
C GLY A 9 0.07 -19.92 11.22
N LYS A 10 0.28 -19.89 11.37
CA LYS A 10 0.74 -19.26 11.75
C LYS A 10 0.80 -18.52 11.84
N PHE A 11 0.94 -18.51 12.01
CA PHE A 11 1.02 -17.64 12.40
C PHE A 11 1.46 -17.10 12.78
N TYR A 12 1.93 -17.12 13.26
CA TYR A 12 2.47 -16.66 13.81
C TYR A 12 2.68 -15.88 14.12
N THR A 13 3.09 -16.08 14.41
CA THR A 13 3.10 -15.20 14.82
C THR A 13 3.87 -14.13 15.36
N ASP A 14 4.82 -13.60 14.91
CA ASP A 14 5.43 -12.38 15.30
C ASP A 14 4.53 -11.25 14.95
N TRP A 15 4.20 -10.45 15.93
CA TRP A 15 3.36 -9.30 15.71
C TRP A 15 4.22 -8.14 15.27
N VAL A 16 3.93 -7.62 14.10
CA VAL A 16 4.51 -6.36 13.66
C VAL A 16 3.37 -5.37 13.57
N SER A 17 3.33 -4.43 14.49
CA SER A 17 2.32 -3.39 14.46
C SER A 17 2.57 -2.47 13.28
N LYS A 18 1.51 -2.08 12.60
CA LYS A 18 1.58 -1.21 11.43
C LYS A 18 0.53 -0.14 11.54
N TYR A 19 0.80 0.97 10.87
CA TYR A 19 -0.21 2.02 10.72
C TYR A 19 -0.51 2.21 9.24
N ALA A 20 -1.71 2.68 8.97
CA ALA A 20 -2.21 2.82 7.60
C ALA A 20 -1.88 4.21 7.07
N VAL A 21 -1.46 4.26 5.81
CA VAL A 21 -1.18 5.51 5.11
C VAL A 21 -1.95 5.50 3.81
N GLN A 22 -2.89 6.43 3.66
CA GLN A 22 -3.59 6.59 2.39
C GLN A 22 -2.63 7.25 1.42
N ALA A 23 -2.54 6.71 0.22
CA ALA A 23 -1.54 7.20 -0.72
C ALA A 23 -2.00 7.02 -2.16
N THR A 24 -1.38 7.82 -3.02
CA THR A 24 -1.49 7.67 -4.47
C THR A 24 -0.12 7.30 -4.99
N LEU A 25 -0.06 6.25 -5.81
CA LEU A 25 1.18 5.76 -6.39
C LEU A 25 1.07 5.87 -7.91
N GLN A 26 2.15 6.31 -8.52
CA GLN A 26 2.26 6.29 -9.98
C GLN A 26 3.21 5.16 -10.36
N THR A 27 2.70 4.22 -11.14
CA THR A 27 3.57 3.23 -11.77
C THR A 27 3.93 3.72 -13.17
N VAL A 28 4.68 2.92 -13.90
CA VAL A 28 5.08 3.34 -15.26
C VAL A 28 3.87 3.51 -16.18
N SER A 29 2.73 2.91 -15.86
CA SER A 29 1.56 2.95 -16.76
C SER A 29 0.26 3.35 -16.11
N GLN A 30 0.11 3.21 -14.80
CA GLN A 30 -1.17 3.47 -14.15
C GLN A 30 -1.00 4.26 -12.87
N LEU A 31 -2.09 4.87 -12.44
CA LEU A 31 -2.19 5.52 -11.15
C LEU A 31 -2.93 4.58 -10.20
N ILE A 32 -2.44 4.45 -8.98
CA ILE A 32 -3.04 3.57 -7.99
C ILE A 32 -3.33 4.37 -6.74
N ARG A 33 -4.54 4.24 -6.23
CA ARG A 33 -4.91 4.81 -4.93
C ARG A 33 -5.19 3.69 -3.97
N GLY A 34 -4.75 3.84 -2.74
CA GLY A 34 -5.04 2.83 -1.74
C GLY A 34 -4.34 3.09 -0.43
N THR A 35 -4.33 2.06 0.39
CA THR A 35 -3.78 2.14 1.74
C THR A 35 -2.48 1.35 1.79
N LEU A 36 -1.42 2.00 2.22
CA LEU A 36 -0.14 1.36 2.50
C LEU A 36 -0.04 1.08 3.99
N HIS A 37 0.77 0.10 4.35
CA HIS A 37 0.91 -0.34 5.74
C HIS A 37 2.37 -0.22 6.13
N VAL A 38 2.64 0.65 7.10
CA VAL A 38 3.99 1.01 7.49
C VAL A 38 4.21 0.52 8.92
N ARG A 39 5.35 -0.09 9.18
CA ARG A 39 5.66 -0.57 10.53
C ARG A 39 5.77 0.59 11.50
N ASP A 40 5.23 0.38 12.70
CA ASP A 40 5.35 1.38 13.75
C ASP A 40 6.81 1.69 13.99
N GLY A 41 7.11 2.97 14.16
CA GLY A 41 8.46 3.42 14.36
C GLY A 41 9.22 3.69 13.07
N GLU A 42 8.64 3.31 11.93
CA GLU A 42 9.23 3.58 10.62
C GLU A 42 8.42 4.63 9.90
N ARG A 43 9.03 5.19 8.86
CA ARG A 43 8.37 6.17 8.01
C ARG A 43 7.97 5.51 6.70
N LEU A 44 7.10 6.18 5.96
CA LEU A 44 6.70 5.68 4.65
C LEU A 44 7.92 5.42 3.76
N LYS A 45 8.90 6.30 3.81
CA LYS A 45 10.10 6.12 2.99
C LYS A 45 10.79 4.79 3.31
N ASP A 46 10.82 4.40 4.58
CA ASP A 46 11.45 3.14 4.97
C ASP A 46 10.72 1.96 4.36
N GLU A 47 9.39 2.02 4.34
CA GLU A 47 8.60 0.97 3.73
C GLU A 47 8.86 0.88 2.22
N LEU A 48 8.98 2.01 1.57
CA LEU A 48 9.20 2.04 0.12
C LEU A 48 10.61 1.59 -0.24
N ASP A 49 11.55 1.72 0.68
CA ASP A 49 12.96 1.35 0.45
C ASP A 49 13.25 -0.12 0.75
N ARG A 50 12.27 -0.90 1.19
CA ARG A 50 12.53 -2.30 1.50
C ARG A 50 12.97 -3.06 0.26
N ASP A 51 13.82 -4.04 0.47
CA ASP A 51 14.35 -4.88 -0.60
C ASP A 51 13.43 -6.08 -0.80
N GLU A 52 12.18 -5.81 -1.06
CA GLU A 52 11.17 -6.81 -1.36
C GLU A 52 10.55 -6.44 -2.69
N PRO A 53 10.28 -7.43 -3.55
CA PRO A 53 9.82 -7.10 -4.90
C PRO A 53 8.43 -6.49 -4.96
N PHE A 54 7.55 -6.79 -3.99
CA PHE A 54 6.17 -6.33 -4.04
C PHE A 54 5.82 -5.50 -2.83
N LEU A 55 5.00 -4.48 -3.08
CA LEU A 55 4.42 -3.63 -2.06
C LEU A 55 2.92 -3.95 -1.97
N ALA A 56 2.44 -4.19 -0.77
CA ALA A 56 1.02 -4.47 -0.56
C ALA A 56 0.24 -3.17 -0.48
N VAL A 57 -0.86 -3.11 -1.24
CA VAL A 57 -1.80 -1.99 -1.20
C VAL A 57 -3.17 -2.57 -0.93
N THR A 58 -3.84 -2.08 0.10
CA THR A 58 -5.19 -2.54 0.39
C THR A 58 -6.21 -1.49 -0.01
N ASP A 59 -7.45 -1.92 -0.22
CA ASP A 59 -8.53 -1.04 -0.69
C ASP A 59 -8.06 -0.25 -1.89
N ALA A 60 -7.59 -0.97 -2.90
CA ALA A 60 -6.86 -0.38 -4.02
C ALA A 60 -7.77 -0.07 -5.19
N THR A 61 -7.51 1.05 -5.84
CA THR A 61 -8.15 1.44 -7.10
C THR A 61 -7.06 1.74 -8.10
N VAL A 62 -7.10 1.07 -9.24
CA VAL A 62 -6.15 1.28 -10.33
C VAL A 62 -6.84 2.06 -11.43
N LEU A 63 -6.22 3.15 -11.85
CA LEU A 63 -6.79 4.06 -12.83
C LEU A 63 -5.92 4.09 -14.08
N ASP A 64 -6.58 4.23 -15.25
CA ASP A 64 -5.83 4.43 -16.48
C ASP A 64 -5.47 5.92 -16.64
N PRO A 65 -4.71 6.28 -17.69
CA PRO A 65 -4.30 7.68 -17.85
C PRO A 65 -5.45 8.66 -18.02
N GLU A 66 -6.63 8.17 -18.45
CA GLU A 66 -7.82 9.03 -18.59
C GLU A 66 -8.62 9.10 -17.28
N GLY A 67 -8.15 8.45 -16.24
CA GLY A 67 -8.82 8.48 -14.95
C GLY A 67 -9.92 7.46 -14.78
N ARG A 68 -10.03 6.49 -15.70
CA ARG A 68 -11.05 5.45 -15.58
C ARG A 68 -10.53 4.32 -14.69
N THR A 69 -11.43 3.74 -13.94
CA THR A 69 -11.08 2.65 -13.04
C THR A 69 -10.89 1.36 -13.83
N LEU A 70 -9.69 0.80 -13.75
CA LEU A 70 -9.37 -0.48 -14.36
C LEU A 70 -9.61 -1.64 -13.39
N PHE A 71 -9.42 -1.40 -12.11
CA PHE A 71 -9.52 -2.43 -11.09
C PHE A 71 -9.82 -1.76 -9.76
N GLU A 72 -10.61 -2.44 -8.96
CA GLU A 72 -10.91 -1.98 -7.61
C GLU A 72 -11.08 -3.22 -6.76
N GLY A 73 -10.36 -3.29 -5.65
CA GLY A 73 -10.44 -4.47 -4.83
C GLY A 73 -9.73 -4.31 -3.50
N PRO A 74 -9.86 -5.31 -2.62
CA PRO A 74 -9.33 -5.20 -1.26
C PRO A 74 -7.82 -5.34 -1.17
N PHE A 75 -7.19 -5.92 -2.18
CA PHE A 75 -5.75 -6.16 -2.11
C PHE A 75 -5.13 -6.09 -3.50
N LEU A 76 -3.96 -5.47 -3.56
CA LEU A 76 -3.17 -5.38 -4.76
C LEU A 76 -1.70 -5.48 -4.37
N ALA A 77 -0.93 -6.33 -5.07
CA ALA A 77 0.51 -6.39 -4.90
C ALA A 77 1.14 -5.63 -6.06
N VAL A 78 1.87 -4.58 -5.75
CA VAL A 78 2.50 -3.72 -6.75
C VAL A 78 3.99 -3.99 -6.77
N ARG A 79 4.55 -4.21 -7.94
CA ARG A 79 5.98 -4.42 -8.08
C ARG A 79 6.70 -3.13 -7.74
N ARG A 80 7.59 -3.17 -6.73
CA ARG A 80 8.27 -1.96 -6.28
C ARG A 80 9.06 -1.28 -7.39
N SER A 81 9.66 -2.08 -8.25
CA SER A 81 10.47 -1.53 -9.34
C SER A 81 9.67 -0.77 -10.39
N GLN A 82 8.35 -0.89 -10.37
CA GLN A 82 7.47 -0.19 -11.30
C GLN A 82 6.92 1.12 -10.75
N ILE A 83 7.24 1.44 -9.50
CA ILE A 83 6.72 2.65 -8.86
C ILE A 83 7.64 3.81 -9.18
N VAL A 84 7.04 4.89 -9.70
CA VAL A 84 7.78 6.09 -10.05
C VAL A 84 7.80 7.06 -8.87
N TRP A 85 6.62 7.28 -8.24
CA TRP A 85 6.52 8.12 -7.06
C TRP A 85 5.31 7.70 -6.23
N VAL A 86 5.33 8.12 -4.98
CA VAL A 86 4.23 7.87 -4.04
C VAL A 86 3.95 9.18 -3.31
N ILE A 87 2.67 9.56 -3.27
CA ILE A 87 2.24 10.74 -2.55
C ILE A 87 1.31 10.29 -1.43
N PRO A 88 1.71 10.43 -0.16
CA PRO A 88 0.78 10.15 0.93
C PRO A 88 -0.26 11.26 0.98
N GLU A 89 -1.51 10.89 1.24
CA GLU A 89 -2.56 11.88 1.40
C GLU A 89 -2.33 12.64 2.69
N PRO A 90 -2.51 13.93 2.67
CA PRO A 90 -2.44 14.69 3.91
C PRO A 90 -3.60 14.25 4.79
N THR A 91 -3.32 14.12 6.03
CA THR A 91 -4.41 13.92 6.95
C THR A 91 -5.23 15.16 6.95
N LYS A 92 -6.29 15.06 7.16
CA LYS A 92 -7.08 16.10 7.02
C LYS A 92 -6.75 17.29 7.54
N SER A 93 -6.06 17.34 7.59
CA SER A 93 -5.71 18.40 7.99
C SER A 93 -5.67 19.47 7.18
N ARG A 94 -5.77 19.10 6.44
CA ARG A 94 -5.76 19.86 5.73
C ARG A 94 -6.81 20.46 5.54
N ALA A 95 -7.22 19.84 5.68
CA ALA A 95 -8.14 20.32 5.56
C ALA A 95 -8.46 21.44 6.23
N GLU A 96 -8.10 21.30 6.52
CA GLU A 96 -8.24 21.91 7.21
C GLU A 96 -7.93 22.80 7.14
N SER A 97 -7.53 22.70 6.72
CA SER A 97 -7.11 23.32 6.78
C SER A 97 -7.24 23.74 6.64
#